data_7585a7cd0219fb40aa1026556b057dce
#
_entry.id   7585a7cd0219fb40aa1026556b057dce
#
_cell.length_a   1.000
_cell.length_b   1.000
_cell.length_c   1.000
_cell.angle_alpha   90.00
_cell.angle_beta   90.00
_cell.angle_gamma   90.00
#
_symmetry.space_group_name_H-M   'P 1'
#
loop_
_entity.id
_entity.type
_entity.pdbx_description
1 polymer ?
#
loop_
_entity_poly.entity_id
_entity_poly.type
_entity_poly.pdbx_seq_one_letter_code
_entity_poly.pdbx_strand_id
1 'polypeptide(L)'
;DLSRDSHVSGLILVEKQMQDLREARGRLAYVISEVEVSNKRIKDLLTTVDGVKRSIAVHYSDLNSKLKVFNEAYVDITKRLFVTHHNELTVSAGRDGKADFKITNEELNTGDGVPRAAAMAFDMSYVYFVNKFKSRLPAFTAQDYLEVVDEDKLIKLFDFANEKKIQTIAAILNDKLGGFDKKFLEANTILELTKEEKFFKL
;
A
#
# COMPACT_ATOMS: atom_id res chain seq x y z
N ASP A 1 -84.66 21.50 -32.71
CA ASP A 1 -83.41 21.02 -33.28
C ASP A 1 -82.12 21.72 -32.68
N LEU A 2 -82.15 23.06 -32.56
CA LEU A 2 -80.97 23.81 -32.01
C LEU A 2 -80.54 23.41 -30.57
N SER A 3 -81.53 22.99 -29.72
CA SER A 3 -81.23 22.53 -28.36
C SER A 3 -80.53 21.15 -28.32
N ARG A 4 -80.80 20.27 -29.23
CA ARG A 4 -80.24 18.94 -29.35
C ARG A 4 -78.77 19.01 -29.83
N ASP A 5 -78.44 19.86 -30.78
CA ASP A 5 -77.12 20.06 -31.32
C ASP A 5 -76.16 20.68 -30.28
N SER A 6 -76.68 21.57 -29.42
CA SER A 6 -75.95 22.16 -28.31
C SER A 6 -75.57 21.10 -27.25
N HIS A 7 -76.45 20.17 -26.93
CA HIS A 7 -76.13 19.08 -25.97
C HIS A 7 -75.19 18.07 -26.53
N VAL A 8 -75.27 17.73 -27.82
CA VAL A 8 -74.33 16.81 -28.48
C VAL A 8 -72.94 17.43 -28.53
N SER A 9 -72.80 18.70 -28.87
CA SER A 9 -71.52 19.42 -28.88
C SER A 9 -70.94 19.50 -27.48
N GLY A 10 -71.71 19.68 -26.43
CA GLY A 10 -71.29 19.65 -25.03
C GLY A 10 -70.74 18.27 -24.59
N LEU A 11 -71.45 17.20 -25.01
CA LEU A 11 -70.99 15.82 -24.73
C LEU A 11 -69.67 15.50 -25.39
N ILE A 12 -69.48 15.87 -26.65
CA ILE A 12 -68.19 15.65 -27.37
C ILE A 12 -67.05 16.39 -26.68
N LEU A 13 -67.31 17.64 -26.21
CA LEU A 13 -66.24 18.37 -25.46
C LEU A 13 -65.88 17.70 -24.15
N VAL A 14 -66.86 17.20 -23.40
CA VAL A 14 -66.56 16.47 -22.13
C VAL A 14 -65.83 15.15 -22.40
N GLU A 15 -66.24 14.41 -23.43
CA GLU A 15 -65.52 13.20 -23.81
C GLU A 15 -64.03 13.47 -24.14
N LYS A 16 -63.80 14.53 -24.91
CA LYS A 16 -62.40 14.94 -25.23
C LYS A 16 -61.63 15.32 -23.98
N GLN A 17 -62.18 16.11 -23.09
CA GLN A 17 -61.55 16.47 -21.81
C GLN A 17 -61.32 15.23 -20.96
N MET A 18 -62.23 14.30 -20.91
CA MET A 18 -62.04 13.02 -20.20
C MET A 18 -60.88 12.21 -20.78
N GLN A 19 -60.73 12.17 -22.10
CA GLN A 19 -59.60 11.48 -22.77
C GLN A 19 -58.29 12.16 -22.47
N ASP A 20 -58.22 13.49 -22.58
CA ASP A 20 -56.99 14.27 -22.25
C ASP A 20 -56.55 14.04 -20.79
N LEU A 21 -57.53 14.01 -19.85
CA LEU A 21 -57.26 13.73 -18.43
C LEU A 21 -56.79 12.29 -18.20
N ARG A 22 -57.33 11.29 -18.92
CA ARG A 22 -56.84 9.91 -18.83
C ARG A 22 -55.44 9.77 -19.34
N GLU A 23 -55.06 10.42 -20.43
CA GLU A 23 -53.70 10.43 -20.95
C GLU A 23 -52.73 11.14 -20.01
N ALA A 24 -53.10 12.29 -19.45
CA ALA A 24 -52.30 13.01 -18.48
C ALA A 24 -52.07 12.16 -17.22
N ARG A 25 -53.13 11.48 -16.71
CA ARG A 25 -53.02 10.55 -15.58
C ARG A 25 -52.07 9.39 -15.90
N GLY A 26 -52.15 8.80 -17.10
CA GLY A 26 -51.25 7.72 -17.52
C GLY A 26 -49.81 8.15 -17.56
N ARG A 27 -49.53 9.34 -18.11
CA ARG A 27 -48.18 9.91 -18.13
C ARG A 27 -47.64 10.17 -16.73
N LEU A 28 -48.43 10.75 -15.84
CA LEU A 28 -48.03 10.99 -14.45
C LEU A 28 -47.80 9.69 -13.67
N ALA A 29 -48.63 8.68 -13.84
CA ALA A 29 -48.45 7.37 -13.20
C ALA A 29 -47.14 6.71 -13.65
N TYR A 30 -46.79 6.82 -14.94
CA TYR A 30 -45.52 6.33 -15.47
C TYR A 30 -44.33 7.07 -14.83
N VAL A 31 -44.37 8.40 -14.78
CA VAL A 31 -43.29 9.20 -14.17
C VAL A 31 -43.09 8.87 -12.69
N ILE A 32 -44.20 8.71 -11.95
CA ILE A 32 -44.17 8.32 -10.53
C ILE A 32 -43.48 6.96 -10.38
N SER A 33 -43.84 5.97 -11.20
CA SER A 33 -43.21 4.65 -11.17
C SER A 33 -41.70 4.71 -11.46
N GLU A 34 -41.27 5.48 -12.45
CA GLU A 34 -39.87 5.67 -12.77
C GLU A 34 -39.09 6.34 -11.63
N VAL A 35 -39.70 7.33 -10.96
CA VAL A 35 -39.13 8.00 -9.78
C VAL A 35 -38.98 7.01 -8.62
N GLU A 36 -39.96 6.16 -8.35
CA GLU A 36 -39.91 5.14 -7.31
C GLU A 36 -38.83 4.12 -7.57
N VAL A 37 -38.67 3.62 -8.80
CA VAL A 37 -37.62 2.71 -9.23
C VAL A 37 -36.26 3.36 -9.04
N SER A 38 -36.11 4.62 -9.47
CA SER A 38 -34.84 5.38 -9.34
C SER A 38 -34.47 5.60 -7.87
N ASN A 39 -35.44 5.97 -7.03
CA ASN A 39 -35.20 6.15 -5.60
C ASN A 39 -34.76 4.84 -4.91
N LYS A 40 -35.39 3.72 -5.27
CA LYS A 40 -34.96 2.40 -4.78
C LYS A 40 -33.52 2.11 -5.18
N ARG A 41 -33.15 2.32 -6.44
CA ARG A 41 -31.79 2.12 -6.95
C ARG A 41 -30.78 3.01 -6.23
N ILE A 42 -31.09 4.27 -5.97
CA ILE A 42 -30.24 5.19 -5.20
C ILE A 42 -30.03 4.64 -3.79
N LYS A 43 -31.08 4.19 -3.12
CA LYS A 43 -30.97 3.60 -1.78
C LYS A 43 -30.08 2.35 -1.76
N ASP A 44 -30.20 1.46 -2.73
CA ASP A 44 -29.40 0.26 -2.85
C ASP A 44 -27.92 0.60 -3.12
N LEU A 45 -27.66 1.58 -3.98
CA LEU A 45 -26.29 2.07 -4.25
C LEU A 45 -25.66 2.71 -3.01
N LEU A 46 -26.40 3.53 -2.25
CA LEU A 46 -25.89 4.12 -1.01
C LEU A 46 -25.51 3.04 0.01
N THR A 47 -26.36 2.00 0.15
CA THR A 47 -26.05 0.86 1.04
C THR A 47 -24.78 0.13 0.60
N THR A 48 -24.60 -0.06 -0.71
CA THR A 48 -23.39 -0.68 -1.27
C THR A 48 -22.16 0.17 -1.00
N VAL A 49 -22.24 1.48 -1.23
CA VAL A 49 -21.14 2.44 -0.96
C VAL A 49 -20.72 2.41 0.52
N ASP A 50 -21.69 2.39 1.44
CA ASP A 50 -21.41 2.32 2.86
C ASP A 50 -20.77 0.98 3.28
N GLY A 51 -21.16 -0.12 2.63
CA GLY A 51 -20.52 -1.42 2.79
C GLY A 51 -19.05 -1.41 2.36
N VAL A 52 -18.78 -0.87 1.18
CA VAL A 52 -17.42 -0.72 0.64
C VAL A 52 -16.55 0.18 1.55
N LYS A 53 -17.09 1.34 1.99
CA LYS A 53 -16.37 2.23 2.91
C LYS A 53 -15.96 1.53 4.20
N ARG A 54 -16.85 0.75 4.81
CA ARG A 54 -16.55 -0.02 6.02
C ARG A 54 -15.48 -1.07 5.77
N SER A 55 -15.55 -1.80 4.65
CA SER A 55 -14.52 -2.77 4.27
C SER A 55 -13.15 -2.12 4.10
N ILE A 56 -13.08 -0.98 3.41
CA ILE A 56 -11.85 -0.20 3.24
C ILE A 56 -11.28 0.21 4.61
N ALA A 57 -12.10 0.72 5.52
CA ALA A 57 -11.65 1.15 6.85
C ALA A 57 -11.03 -0.01 7.65
N VAL A 58 -11.61 -1.21 7.58
CA VAL A 58 -11.07 -2.41 8.23
C VAL A 58 -9.70 -2.79 7.63
N HIS A 59 -9.58 -2.81 6.32
CA HIS A 59 -8.30 -3.13 5.65
C HIS A 59 -7.20 -2.10 5.95
N TYR A 60 -7.54 -0.81 6.01
CA TYR A 60 -6.59 0.23 6.41
C TYR A 60 -6.14 0.07 7.87
N SER A 61 -7.03 -0.31 8.78
CA SER A 61 -6.67 -0.58 10.17
C SER A 61 -5.70 -1.75 10.30
N ASP A 62 -5.94 -2.84 9.58
CA ASP A 62 -5.06 -4.01 9.54
C ASP A 62 -3.69 -3.65 8.94
N LEU A 63 -3.69 -2.92 7.82
CA LEU A 63 -2.46 -2.45 7.17
C LEU A 63 -1.62 -1.56 8.08
N ASN A 64 -2.24 -0.59 8.78
CA ASN A 64 -1.55 0.27 9.73
C ASN A 64 -0.95 -0.52 10.91
N SER A 65 -1.64 -1.55 11.39
CA SER A 65 -1.12 -2.43 12.43
C SER A 65 0.11 -3.20 11.96
N LYS A 66 0.12 -3.66 10.71
CA LYS A 66 1.27 -4.34 10.10
C LYS A 66 2.42 -3.37 9.84
N LEU A 67 2.13 -2.15 9.36
CA LEU A 67 3.14 -1.11 9.17
C LEU A 67 3.83 -0.72 10.48
N LYS A 68 3.09 -0.67 11.58
CA LYS A 68 3.68 -0.40 12.90
C LYS A 68 4.78 -1.42 13.24
N VAL A 69 4.53 -2.71 13.02
CA VAL A 69 5.53 -3.77 13.27
C VAL A 69 6.73 -3.64 12.33
N PHE A 70 6.52 -3.31 11.06
CA PHE A 70 7.61 -3.04 10.13
C PHE A 70 8.45 -1.83 10.60
N ASN A 71 7.80 -0.74 10.96
CA ASN A 71 8.44 0.49 11.39
C ASN A 71 9.17 0.37 12.72
N GLU A 72 8.78 -0.56 13.62
CA GLU A 72 9.56 -0.88 14.83
C GLU A 72 11.03 -1.19 14.48
N ALA A 73 11.26 -1.99 13.46
CA ALA A 73 12.61 -2.33 13.01
C ALA A 73 13.21 -1.23 12.15
N TYR A 74 12.43 -0.67 11.20
CA TYR A 74 12.94 0.27 10.21
C TYR A 74 13.39 1.60 10.82
N VAL A 75 12.61 2.12 11.75
CA VAL A 75 12.97 3.32 12.53
C VAL A 75 14.17 3.05 13.45
N ASP A 76 14.21 1.89 14.13
CA ASP A 76 15.32 1.53 15.02
C ASP A 76 16.65 1.47 14.24
N ILE A 77 16.70 0.71 13.15
CA ILE A 77 17.94 0.58 12.36
C ILE A 77 18.36 1.89 11.71
N THR A 78 17.42 2.66 11.13
CA THR A 78 17.77 3.92 10.48
C THR A 78 18.23 5.00 11.47
N LYS A 79 17.73 5.02 12.70
CA LYS A 79 18.28 5.85 13.79
C LYS A 79 19.71 5.49 14.16
N ARG A 80 20.09 4.22 14.09
CA ARG A 80 21.48 3.79 14.34
C ARG A 80 22.41 4.18 13.19
N LEU A 81 21.90 4.15 11.95
CA LEU A 81 22.68 4.48 10.76
C LEU A 81 22.87 5.97 10.55
N PHE A 82 21.83 6.76 10.83
CA PHE A 82 21.77 8.19 10.52
C PHE A 82 21.63 8.99 11.81
N VAL A 83 22.54 9.95 12.01
CA VAL A 83 22.59 10.72 13.27
C VAL A 83 21.43 11.71 13.40
N THR A 84 20.98 12.25 12.28
CA THR A 84 20.05 13.41 12.24
C THR A 84 18.63 13.05 11.88
N HIS A 85 18.40 11.88 11.31
CA HIS A 85 17.09 11.49 10.80
C HIS A 85 16.84 9.98 10.90
N HIS A 86 15.61 9.60 10.68
CA HIS A 86 15.21 8.20 10.52
C HIS A 86 14.21 8.07 9.37
N ASN A 87 14.10 6.87 8.86
CA ASN A 87 13.13 6.56 7.81
C ASN A 87 11.91 5.86 8.41
N GLU A 88 10.75 6.21 7.89
CA GLU A 88 9.50 5.56 8.24
C GLU A 88 8.70 5.23 6.98
N LEU A 89 8.12 4.04 6.92
CA LEU A 89 7.21 3.64 5.86
C LEU A 89 5.80 4.09 6.22
N THR A 90 5.18 4.90 5.37
CA THR A 90 3.80 5.36 5.53
C THR A 90 2.95 4.86 4.39
N VAL A 91 1.64 4.78 4.61
CA VAL A 91 0.66 4.42 3.59
C VAL A 91 -0.45 5.47 3.54
N SER A 92 -0.83 5.85 2.35
CA SER A 92 -1.98 6.72 2.11
C SER A 92 -2.88 6.15 1.01
N ALA A 93 -4.13 6.61 0.98
CA ALA A 93 -5.03 6.28 -0.12
C ALA A 93 -4.59 7.04 -1.37
N GLY A 94 -4.18 6.31 -2.39
CA GLY A 94 -3.90 6.86 -3.71
C GLY A 94 -5.19 7.27 -4.44
N ARG A 95 -5.04 8.10 -5.49
CA ARG A 95 -6.17 8.62 -6.29
C ARG A 95 -6.99 7.52 -6.97
N ASP A 96 -6.35 6.40 -7.30
CA ASP A 96 -6.95 5.27 -8.02
C ASP A 96 -7.54 4.21 -7.07
N GLY A 97 -7.71 4.52 -5.77
CA GLY A 97 -8.15 3.56 -4.76
C GLY A 97 -7.08 2.53 -4.38
N LYS A 98 -5.84 2.68 -4.86
CA LYS A 98 -4.69 1.86 -4.48
C LYS A 98 -4.01 2.43 -3.24
N ALA A 99 -3.32 1.57 -2.49
CA ALA A 99 -2.46 2.03 -1.42
C ALA A 99 -1.18 2.65 -2.02
N ASP A 100 -0.85 3.85 -1.60
CA ASP A 100 0.37 4.57 -1.98
C ASP A 100 1.34 4.51 -0.79
N PHE A 101 2.47 3.80 -0.98
CA PHE A 101 3.50 3.64 0.02
C PHE A 101 4.59 4.69 -0.18
N LYS A 102 4.94 5.37 0.89
CA LYS A 102 6.01 6.37 0.89
C LYS A 102 6.96 6.13 2.04
N ILE A 103 8.26 6.30 1.75
CA ILE A 103 9.27 6.42 2.79
C ILE A 103 9.40 7.91 3.10
N THR A 104 9.07 8.27 4.32
CA THR A 104 9.30 9.63 4.83
C THR A 104 10.72 9.69 5.35
N ASN A 105 11.47 10.69 4.88
CA ASN A 105 12.80 11.02 5.32
C ASN A 105 12.83 12.53 5.58
N GLU A 106 13.23 12.93 6.77
CA GLU A 106 13.25 14.34 7.17
C GLU A 106 14.42 15.13 6.54
N GLU A 107 15.45 14.44 6.01
CA GLU A 107 16.57 15.06 5.33
C GLU A 107 16.88 14.38 3.99
N LEU A 108 16.97 15.18 2.94
CA LEU A 108 17.48 14.80 1.62
C LEU A 108 19.01 14.70 1.68
N ASN A 109 19.55 13.60 2.18
CA ASN A 109 20.98 13.37 2.11
C ASN A 109 21.32 12.62 0.80
N THR A 110 22.26 13.16 0.04
CA THR A 110 22.50 12.81 -1.37
C THR A 110 23.75 11.97 -1.62
N GLY A 111 24.44 11.49 -0.58
CA GLY A 111 25.61 10.61 -0.76
C GLY A 111 25.20 9.18 -1.17
N ASP A 112 25.88 8.58 -2.15
CA ASP A 112 25.54 7.26 -2.71
C ASP A 112 25.46 6.13 -1.67
N GLY A 113 26.26 6.18 -0.61
CA GLY A 113 26.26 5.20 0.47
C GLY A 113 25.02 5.26 1.37
N VAL A 114 24.36 6.42 1.46
CA VAL A 114 23.16 6.60 2.29
C VAL A 114 21.94 5.87 1.72
N PRO A 115 21.60 6.00 0.43
CA PRO A 115 20.50 5.25 -0.17
C PRO A 115 20.71 3.75 -0.08
N ARG A 116 21.94 3.24 -0.25
CA ARG A 116 22.24 1.81 -0.17
C ARG A 116 22.07 1.27 1.25
N ALA A 117 22.60 1.96 2.25
CA ALA A 117 22.41 1.60 3.65
C ALA A 117 20.93 1.64 4.06
N ALA A 118 20.16 2.62 3.57
CA ALA A 118 18.73 2.71 3.80
C ALA A 118 17.96 1.55 3.14
N ALA A 119 18.36 1.13 1.94
CA ALA A 119 17.78 -0.03 1.27
C ALA A 119 18.04 -1.33 2.05
N MET A 120 19.28 -1.55 2.54
CA MET A 120 19.58 -2.69 3.41
C MET A 120 18.76 -2.68 4.68
N ALA A 121 18.61 -1.50 5.31
CA ALA A 121 17.77 -1.34 6.50
C ALA A 121 16.31 -1.70 6.22
N PHE A 122 15.79 -1.33 5.05
CA PHE A 122 14.45 -1.70 4.60
C PHE A 122 14.30 -3.21 4.44
N ASP A 123 15.24 -3.85 3.74
CA ASP A 123 15.24 -5.30 3.51
C ASP A 123 15.31 -6.08 4.84
N MET A 124 16.17 -5.65 5.76
CA MET A 124 16.25 -6.25 7.10
C MET A 124 14.94 -6.08 7.88
N SER A 125 14.33 -4.92 7.79
CA SER A 125 13.04 -4.65 8.44
C SER A 125 11.91 -5.51 7.85
N TYR A 126 11.96 -5.79 6.55
CA TYR A 126 11.07 -6.75 5.89
C TYR A 126 11.25 -8.17 6.46
N VAL A 127 12.48 -8.65 6.62
CA VAL A 127 12.73 -9.98 7.22
C VAL A 127 12.24 -10.02 8.67
N TYR A 128 12.50 -8.98 9.45
CA TYR A 128 11.96 -8.86 10.81
C TYR A 128 10.44 -8.97 10.83
N PHE A 129 9.77 -8.23 9.93
CA PHE A 129 8.32 -8.28 9.77
C PHE A 129 7.81 -9.68 9.41
N VAL A 130 8.43 -10.34 8.42
CA VAL A 130 8.09 -11.70 7.99
C VAL A 130 8.22 -12.70 9.14
N ASN A 131 9.28 -12.61 9.93
CA ASN A 131 9.52 -13.45 11.08
C ASN A 131 8.48 -13.24 12.19
N LYS A 132 8.09 -11.98 12.46
CA LYS A 132 7.05 -11.66 13.46
C LYS A 132 5.69 -12.24 13.12
N PHE A 133 5.32 -12.21 11.85
CA PHE A 133 4.03 -12.76 11.39
C PHE A 133 4.11 -14.24 11.01
N LYS A 134 5.27 -14.90 11.15
CA LYS A 134 5.50 -16.29 10.74
C LYS A 134 4.99 -16.54 9.30
N SER A 135 5.21 -15.58 8.43
CA SER A 135 4.78 -15.64 7.04
C SER A 135 5.52 -16.76 6.30
N ARG A 136 4.93 -17.28 5.22
CA ARG A 136 5.60 -18.23 4.30
C ARG A 136 6.52 -17.53 3.27
N LEU A 137 6.68 -16.21 3.37
CA LEU A 137 7.56 -15.44 2.51
C LEU A 137 9.03 -15.71 2.87
N PRO A 138 10.00 -15.49 1.95
CA PRO A 138 11.41 -15.62 2.24
C PRO A 138 11.82 -14.74 3.43
N ALA A 139 12.51 -15.34 4.40
CA ALA A 139 12.90 -14.68 5.64
C ALA A 139 14.43 -14.47 5.70
N PHE A 140 15.03 -14.07 4.59
CA PHE A 140 16.45 -13.71 4.49
C PHE A 140 16.61 -12.54 3.52
N THR A 141 17.74 -11.85 3.62
CA THR A 141 18.18 -10.86 2.62
C THR A 141 19.44 -11.34 1.92
N ALA A 142 19.59 -10.97 0.64
CA ALA A 142 20.83 -11.13 -0.11
C ALA A 142 21.27 -9.75 -0.58
N GLN A 143 22.47 -9.33 -0.17
CA GLN A 143 23.00 -7.99 -0.39
C GLN A 143 24.29 -8.05 -1.22
N ASP A 144 24.31 -7.28 -2.27
CA ASP A 144 25.43 -7.08 -3.17
C ASP A 144 25.71 -5.60 -3.31
N TYR A 145 26.84 -5.22 -3.88
CA TYR A 145 27.23 -3.83 -4.10
C TYR A 145 27.33 -3.02 -2.79
N LEU A 146 28.09 -3.53 -1.82
CA LEU A 146 28.25 -2.92 -0.50
C LEU A 146 29.48 -2.02 -0.37
N GLU A 147 30.31 -1.95 -1.39
CA GLU A 147 31.50 -1.10 -1.44
C GLU A 147 31.23 0.40 -1.30
N VAL A 148 30.03 0.84 -1.65
CA VAL A 148 29.58 2.24 -1.52
C VAL A 148 29.10 2.58 -0.10
N VAL A 149 28.92 1.58 0.76
CA VAL A 149 28.47 1.78 2.14
C VAL A 149 29.67 1.97 3.06
N ASP A 150 29.61 2.94 3.95
CA ASP A 150 30.64 3.18 4.93
C ASP A 150 30.76 1.97 5.89
N GLU A 151 31.98 1.64 6.29
CA GLU A 151 32.29 0.50 7.15
C GLU A 151 31.54 0.54 8.50
N ASP A 152 31.47 1.71 9.13
CA ASP A 152 30.72 1.90 10.39
C ASP A 152 29.23 1.61 10.26
N LYS A 153 28.64 1.90 9.11
CA LYS A 153 27.24 1.59 8.81
C LYS A 153 27.04 0.10 8.54
N LEU A 154 28.00 -0.55 7.87
CA LEU A 154 27.96 -2.01 7.67
C LEU A 154 28.01 -2.74 9.02
N ILE A 155 28.90 -2.35 9.93
CA ILE A 155 28.99 -2.92 11.28
C ILE A 155 27.64 -2.79 12.00
N LYS A 156 27.03 -1.58 12.02
CA LYS A 156 25.72 -1.34 12.64
C LYS A 156 24.62 -2.19 12.04
N LEU A 157 24.63 -2.40 10.72
CA LEU A 157 23.65 -3.24 10.02
C LEU A 157 23.78 -4.71 10.43
N PHE A 158 25.00 -5.25 10.49
CA PHE A 158 25.20 -6.64 10.88
C PHE A 158 24.97 -6.88 12.38
N ASP A 159 25.32 -5.92 13.24
CA ASP A 159 24.97 -5.96 14.67
C ASP A 159 23.46 -6.01 14.86
N PHE A 160 22.73 -5.19 14.11
CA PHE A 160 21.26 -5.22 14.11
C PHE A 160 20.71 -6.54 13.60
N ALA A 161 21.24 -7.07 12.51
CA ALA A 161 20.82 -8.36 11.97
C ALA A 161 21.02 -9.48 13.00
N ASN A 162 22.17 -9.49 13.70
CA ASN A 162 22.46 -10.45 14.76
C ASN A 162 21.51 -10.29 15.96
N GLU A 163 21.29 -9.06 16.45
CA GLU A 163 20.37 -8.76 17.54
C GLU A 163 18.94 -9.23 17.24
N LYS A 164 18.46 -8.94 16.05
CA LYS A 164 17.09 -9.27 15.61
C LYS A 164 16.96 -10.68 15.01
N LYS A 165 18.05 -11.44 14.94
CA LYS A 165 18.11 -12.79 14.34
C LYS A 165 17.65 -12.80 12.88
N ILE A 166 18.13 -11.84 12.11
CA ILE A 166 17.85 -11.69 10.68
C ILE A 166 18.91 -12.40 9.88
N GLN A 167 18.54 -13.36 9.06
CA GLN A 167 19.47 -14.01 8.14
C GLN A 167 19.80 -13.06 6.99
N THR A 168 21.09 -12.71 6.86
CA THR A 168 21.60 -11.83 5.80
C THR A 168 22.77 -12.51 5.11
N ILE A 169 22.74 -12.59 3.78
CA ILE A 169 23.86 -13.02 2.93
C ILE A 169 24.39 -11.76 2.25
N ALA A 170 25.68 -11.51 2.35
CA ALA A 170 26.28 -10.30 1.81
C ALA A 170 27.59 -10.60 1.07
N ALA A 171 27.76 -9.98 -0.10
CA ALA A 171 29.02 -9.95 -0.81
C ALA A 171 29.75 -8.64 -0.46
N ILE A 172 30.92 -8.74 0.19
CA ILE A 172 31.67 -7.59 0.69
C ILE A 172 33.13 -7.70 0.23
N LEU A 173 33.69 -6.59 -0.22
CA LEU A 173 35.10 -6.50 -0.55
C LEU A 173 35.95 -6.54 0.72
N ASN A 174 37.13 -7.20 0.64
CA ASN A 174 38.01 -7.42 1.79
C ASN A 174 38.49 -6.12 2.45
N ASP A 175 38.66 -5.05 1.67
CA ASP A 175 39.03 -3.71 2.16
C ASP A 175 37.98 -3.06 3.07
N LYS A 176 36.75 -3.53 3.04
CA LYS A 176 35.60 -3.07 3.88
C LYS A 176 35.46 -3.89 5.16
N LEU A 177 36.31 -4.87 5.40
CA LEU A 177 36.22 -5.77 6.55
C LEU A 177 37.11 -5.37 7.71
N GLY A 178 37.94 -4.30 7.56
CA GLY A 178 38.98 -3.91 8.53
C GLY A 178 38.46 -3.60 9.94
N GLY A 179 37.27 -3.03 10.06
CA GLY A 179 36.66 -2.71 11.35
C GLY A 179 35.84 -3.83 11.99
N PHE A 180 35.68 -4.96 11.31
CA PHE A 180 34.94 -6.09 11.87
C PHE A 180 35.82 -6.91 12.83
N ASP A 181 35.19 -7.44 13.87
CA ASP A 181 35.83 -8.37 14.79
C ASP A 181 36.24 -9.65 14.04
N LYS A 182 37.52 -10.12 14.29
CA LYS A 182 38.05 -11.30 13.60
C LYS A 182 37.23 -12.56 13.86
N LYS A 183 36.77 -12.75 15.10
CA LYS A 183 35.93 -13.92 15.44
C LYS A 183 34.60 -13.88 14.75
N PHE A 184 34.03 -12.67 14.56
CA PHE A 184 32.83 -12.49 13.79
C PHE A 184 33.03 -12.90 12.33
N LEU A 185 34.13 -12.46 11.71
CA LEU A 185 34.46 -12.83 10.32
C LEU A 185 34.70 -14.33 10.18
N GLU A 186 35.50 -14.93 11.04
CA GLU A 186 35.79 -16.39 11.04
C GLU A 186 34.50 -17.22 11.18
N ALA A 187 33.53 -16.75 11.98
CA ALA A 187 32.29 -17.48 12.21
C ALA A 187 31.26 -17.29 11.09
N ASN A 188 31.32 -16.21 10.30
CA ASN A 188 30.28 -15.84 9.35
C ASN A 188 30.75 -15.83 7.88
N THR A 189 32.08 -15.95 7.60
CA THR A 189 32.55 -16.06 6.22
C THR A 189 32.27 -17.45 5.67
N ILE A 190 31.45 -17.52 4.64
CA ILE A 190 31.08 -18.78 3.99
C ILE A 190 31.99 -19.07 2.81
N LEU A 191 32.43 -18.04 2.10
CA LEU A 191 33.26 -18.15 0.90
C LEU A 191 34.16 -16.93 0.79
N GLU A 192 35.44 -17.17 0.54
CA GLU A 192 36.40 -16.15 0.19
C GLU A 192 36.86 -16.36 -1.26
N LEU A 193 36.79 -15.30 -2.07
CA LEU A 193 37.17 -15.32 -3.49
C LEU A 193 38.41 -14.45 -3.68
N THR A 194 39.45 -15.01 -4.30
CA THR A 194 40.68 -14.31 -4.66
C THR A 194 40.82 -14.20 -6.18
N LYS A 195 41.87 -13.51 -6.64
CA LYS A 195 42.17 -13.44 -8.07
C LYS A 195 42.51 -14.82 -8.66
N GLU A 196 43.11 -15.67 -7.84
CA GLU A 196 43.54 -17.03 -8.20
C GLU A 196 42.42 -18.06 -8.04
N GLU A 197 41.51 -17.82 -7.07
CA GLU A 197 40.40 -18.73 -6.78
C GLU A 197 39.07 -18.04 -7.07
N LYS A 198 38.68 -18.06 -8.32
CA LYS A 198 37.37 -17.55 -8.78
C LYS A 198 36.31 -18.63 -8.68
N PHE A 199 35.05 -18.20 -8.44
CA PHE A 199 33.91 -19.09 -8.29
C PHE A 199 33.71 -20.05 -9.49
N PHE A 200 33.99 -19.60 -10.71
CA PHE A 200 33.79 -20.38 -11.94
C PHE A 200 35.10 -20.84 -12.59
N LYS A 201 36.27 -20.63 -12.02
CA LYS A 201 37.58 -21.02 -12.59
C LYS A 201 37.76 -20.65 -14.09
N LEU A 202 37.13 -19.53 -14.53
CA LEU A 202 37.22 -19.03 -15.89
C LEU A 202 38.42 -18.08 -16.05
#